data_f90f4800d3bce42bb94fee576bc81715
#
_entry.id   f90f4800d3bce42bb94fee576bc81715
#
_cell.length_a   1.000
_cell.length_b   1.000
_cell.length_c   1.000
_cell.angle_alpha   90.00
_cell.angle_beta   90.00
_cell.angle_gamma   90.00
#
_symmetry.space_group_name_H-M   'P 1'
#
loop_
_entity.id
_entity.type
_entity.pdbx_description
1 polymer ?
#
loop_
_entity_poly.entity_id
_entity_poly.type
_entity_poly.pdbx_seq_one_letter_code
_entity_poly.pdbx_strand_id
1 'polypeptide(L)'
;DSFIAMIYERLILMRDLLAVDGSIYVHCDWRVSGRIRLVCDEIFGVNRFISEIAREKTNPKNYTKLGFGNNHDTIFFYSANQKCIWNKPFETRDKDEIEKDFPILDVVTGRRYKTAPLHAPGIRNGETGTSWRKLMPPSGNHWRYIHATLDQLDKEGRIEWSSTGNPRERIYADESEGVYIQDIWLSVKDPKDSYPTAKSEVVLERIIKASSNEGDLVADFFCGSGTTAAVAEKLGRKWIATDLGKFAIHTTRKRLIGVQRG
;
A
#
# COMPACT_ATOMS: atom_id res chain seq x y z
N ASP A 1 -4.13 4.80 32.18
CA ASP A 1 -4.07 5.92 31.24
C ASP A 1 -5.43 6.19 30.61
N SER A 2 -6.03 7.36 30.90
CA SER A 2 -7.37 7.77 30.44
C SER A 2 -7.50 7.74 28.90
N PHE A 3 -6.44 8.09 28.16
CA PHE A 3 -6.44 8.04 26.69
C PHE A 3 -6.59 6.62 26.16
N ILE A 4 -5.84 5.65 26.69
CA ILE A 4 -5.93 4.25 26.25
C ILE A 4 -7.29 3.65 26.59
N ALA A 5 -7.83 3.92 27.78
CA ALA A 5 -9.16 3.47 28.17
C ALA A 5 -10.24 4.06 27.24
N MET A 6 -10.16 5.36 26.93
CA MET A 6 -11.06 6.03 26.01
C MET A 6 -11.03 5.42 24.60
N ILE A 7 -9.85 5.09 24.08
CA ILE A 7 -9.69 4.46 22.77
C ILE A 7 -10.20 3.01 22.79
N TYR A 8 -9.90 2.25 23.85
CA TYR A 8 -10.35 0.87 24.03
C TYR A 8 -11.86 0.73 23.89
N GLU A 9 -12.63 1.51 24.66
CA GLU A 9 -14.09 1.50 24.60
C GLU A 9 -14.63 1.80 23.19
N ARG A 10 -14.02 2.73 22.49
CA ARG A 10 -14.44 3.13 21.15
C ARG A 10 -14.08 2.12 20.08
N LEU A 11 -12.92 1.48 20.20
CA LEU A 11 -12.51 0.42 19.27
C LEU A 11 -13.42 -0.80 19.36
N ILE A 12 -13.95 -1.15 20.55
CA ILE A 12 -14.97 -2.18 20.69
C ILE A 12 -16.21 -1.84 19.85
N LEU A 13 -16.73 -0.62 19.99
CA LEU A 13 -17.89 -0.18 19.20
C LEU A 13 -17.60 -0.14 17.71
N MET A 14 -16.41 0.31 17.31
CA MET A 14 -16.01 0.32 15.90
C MET A 14 -15.91 -1.08 15.32
N ARG A 15 -15.39 -2.06 16.08
CA ARG A 15 -15.37 -3.47 15.67
C ARG A 15 -16.76 -3.97 15.34
N ASP A 16 -17.73 -3.66 16.18
CA ASP A 16 -19.11 -4.13 16.01
C ASP A 16 -19.84 -3.46 14.82
N LEU A 17 -19.32 -2.32 14.33
CA LEU A 17 -19.81 -1.63 13.15
C LEU A 17 -19.15 -2.05 11.83
N LEU A 18 -18.05 -2.82 11.89
CA LEU A 18 -17.36 -3.25 10.67
C LEU A 18 -18.20 -4.24 9.87
N ALA A 19 -18.22 -4.04 8.55
CA ALA A 19 -18.73 -5.04 7.62
C ALA A 19 -17.94 -6.35 7.72
N VAL A 20 -18.52 -7.45 7.28
CA VAL A 20 -17.89 -8.79 7.32
C VAL A 20 -16.55 -8.86 6.60
N ASP A 21 -16.37 -8.05 5.57
CA ASP A 21 -15.14 -7.89 4.76
C ASP A 21 -14.48 -6.52 4.98
N GLY A 22 -14.90 -5.81 6.03
CA GLY A 22 -14.39 -4.49 6.39
C GLY A 22 -13.01 -4.53 7.04
N SER A 23 -12.43 -3.35 7.13
CA SER A 23 -11.10 -3.13 7.69
C SER A 23 -11.08 -1.91 8.60
N ILE A 24 -10.15 -1.89 9.54
CA ILE A 24 -9.88 -0.72 10.38
C ILE A 24 -8.40 -0.34 10.31
N TYR A 25 -8.14 0.95 10.27
CA TYR A 25 -6.82 1.55 10.33
C TYR A 25 -6.71 2.44 11.56
N VAL A 26 -5.77 2.15 12.44
CA VAL A 26 -5.56 2.90 13.68
C VAL A 26 -4.24 3.65 13.58
N HIS A 27 -4.31 4.96 13.39
CA HIS A 27 -3.17 5.83 13.23
C HIS A 27 -2.79 6.47 14.58
N CYS A 28 -1.56 6.26 15.01
CA CYS A 28 -1.05 6.80 16.28
C CYS A 28 0.43 7.15 16.20
N ASP A 29 0.89 7.96 17.14
CA ASP A 29 2.31 8.28 17.27
C ASP A 29 3.07 7.27 18.13
N TRP A 30 4.38 7.38 18.11
CA TRP A 30 5.31 6.47 18.81
C TRP A 30 5.09 6.37 20.33
N ARG A 31 4.51 7.40 20.98
CA ARG A 31 4.31 7.43 22.44
C ARG A 31 3.29 6.40 22.91
N VAL A 32 2.36 6.04 22.03
CA VAL A 32 1.24 5.15 22.37
C VAL A 32 1.15 3.92 21.47
N SER A 33 1.91 3.85 20.40
CA SER A 33 1.80 2.79 19.36
C SER A 33 1.89 1.38 19.96
N GLY A 34 2.86 1.10 20.82
CA GLY A 34 2.97 -0.22 21.44
C GLY A 34 1.77 -0.63 22.29
N ARG A 35 1.15 0.32 23.01
CA ARG A 35 -0.05 0.05 23.81
C ARG A 35 -1.29 -0.10 22.93
N ILE A 36 -1.43 0.73 21.92
CA ILE A 36 -2.54 0.65 20.94
C ILE A 36 -2.48 -0.68 20.19
N ARG A 37 -1.29 -1.17 19.83
CA ARG A 37 -1.14 -2.49 19.22
C ARG A 37 -1.71 -3.60 20.10
N LEU A 38 -1.37 -3.63 21.39
CA LEU A 38 -1.88 -4.62 22.33
C LEU A 38 -3.40 -4.53 22.49
N VAL A 39 -3.95 -3.32 22.56
CA VAL A 39 -5.40 -3.08 22.62
C VAL A 39 -6.09 -3.61 21.34
N CYS A 40 -5.54 -3.34 20.18
CA CYS A 40 -6.08 -3.83 18.91
C CYS A 40 -6.00 -5.36 18.83
N ASP A 41 -4.90 -5.98 19.26
CA ASP A 41 -4.74 -7.43 19.30
C ASP A 41 -5.78 -8.08 20.22
N GLU A 42 -6.10 -7.46 21.36
CA GLU A 42 -7.15 -7.94 22.28
C GLU A 42 -8.56 -7.82 21.66
N ILE A 43 -8.87 -6.69 21.04
CA ILE A 43 -10.21 -6.39 20.54
C ILE A 43 -10.51 -7.13 19.21
N PHE A 44 -9.59 -7.09 18.27
CA PHE A 44 -9.78 -7.67 16.92
C PHE A 44 -9.24 -9.09 16.80
N GLY A 45 -8.27 -9.46 17.66
CA GLY A 45 -7.54 -10.71 17.63
C GLY A 45 -6.25 -10.61 16.82
N VAL A 46 -5.18 -11.23 17.32
CA VAL A 46 -3.83 -11.26 16.70
C VAL A 46 -3.88 -11.76 15.26
N ASN A 47 -4.74 -12.77 14.99
CA ASN A 47 -4.88 -13.35 13.65
C ASN A 47 -5.62 -12.45 12.64
N ARG A 48 -6.10 -11.29 13.06
CA ARG A 48 -6.73 -10.27 12.20
C ARG A 48 -5.79 -9.13 11.87
N PHE A 49 -4.64 -9.09 12.50
CA PHE A 49 -3.58 -8.15 12.15
C PHE A 49 -3.05 -8.43 10.74
N ILE A 50 -3.00 -7.40 9.90
CA ILE A 50 -2.54 -7.51 8.52
C ILE A 50 -1.17 -6.89 8.37
N SER A 51 -1.01 -5.61 8.78
CA SER A 51 0.28 -4.93 8.69
C SER A 51 0.41 -3.76 9.65
N GLU A 52 1.64 -3.41 9.95
CA GLU A 52 2.05 -2.18 10.60
C GLU A 52 2.75 -1.30 9.56
N ILE A 53 2.25 -0.09 9.39
CA ILE A 53 2.75 0.86 8.40
C ILE A 53 3.51 1.96 9.12
N ALA A 54 4.79 2.11 8.79
CA ALA A 54 5.62 3.24 9.23
C ALA A 54 5.49 4.38 8.23
N ARG A 55 4.91 5.50 8.65
CA ARG A 55 4.67 6.66 7.80
C ARG A 55 5.53 7.85 8.22
N GLU A 56 6.30 8.40 7.28
CA GLU A 56 7.01 9.67 7.49
C GLU A 56 6.02 10.83 7.63
N LYS A 57 6.01 11.51 8.80
CA LYS A 57 5.10 12.63 9.08
C LYS A 57 5.74 14.00 8.91
N THR A 58 7.04 14.09 9.01
CA THR A 58 7.79 15.35 9.00
C THR A 58 9.21 15.15 8.49
N ASN A 59 9.84 16.23 8.06
CA ASN A 59 11.27 16.21 7.74
C ASN A 59 12.11 15.82 8.96
N PRO A 60 13.27 15.15 8.73
CA PRO A 60 14.23 14.90 9.79
C PRO A 60 14.59 16.20 10.53
N LYS A 61 14.69 16.11 11.87
CA LYS A 61 15.13 17.23 12.69
C LYS A 61 16.64 17.23 12.77
N ASN A 62 17.26 18.40 12.65
CA ASN A 62 18.71 18.55 12.61
C ASN A 62 19.42 18.20 13.91
N TYR A 63 18.69 18.14 15.05
CA TYR A 63 19.30 17.94 16.36
C TYR A 63 18.35 17.24 17.34
N THR A 64 18.90 16.23 18.02
CA THR A 64 18.31 15.63 19.24
C THR A 64 19.40 15.53 20.30
N LYS A 65 19.08 15.87 21.56
CA LYS A 65 20.06 15.80 22.68
C LYS A 65 20.48 14.36 22.97
N LEU A 66 19.55 13.41 22.81
CA LEU A 66 19.76 12.00 23.08
C LEU A 66 18.82 11.17 22.19
N GLY A 67 19.39 10.21 21.46
CA GLY A 67 18.65 9.29 20.61
C GLY A 67 18.33 9.83 19.20
N PHE A 68 17.63 9.03 18.42
CA PHE A 68 17.20 9.38 17.06
C PHE A 68 15.94 10.25 17.07
N GLY A 69 15.78 11.09 16.06
CA GLY A 69 14.59 11.94 15.89
C GLY A 69 13.34 11.14 15.53
N ASN A 70 12.21 11.50 16.16
CA ASN A 70 10.92 10.85 15.87
C ASN A 70 10.21 11.59 14.72
N ASN A 71 10.39 11.10 13.50
CA ASN A 71 9.82 11.69 12.29
C ASN A 71 8.75 10.81 11.62
N HIS A 72 8.34 9.71 12.27
CA HIS A 72 7.30 8.81 11.76
C HIS A 72 6.13 8.65 12.74
N ASP A 73 5.01 8.23 12.19
CA ASP A 73 3.85 7.70 12.90
C ASP A 73 3.62 6.26 12.46
N THR A 74 2.87 5.52 13.27
CA THR A 74 2.47 4.15 12.99
C THR A 74 0.99 4.08 12.63
N ILE A 75 0.65 3.26 11.62
CA ILE A 75 -0.73 2.94 11.27
C ILE A 75 -0.88 1.42 11.35
N PHE A 76 -1.74 0.93 12.23
CA PHE A 76 -2.09 -0.49 12.33
C PHE A 76 -3.27 -0.81 11.44
N PHE A 77 -3.14 -1.87 10.66
CA PHE A 77 -4.17 -2.38 9.77
C PHE A 77 -4.70 -3.73 10.27
N TYR A 78 -5.98 -3.78 10.58
CA TYR A 78 -6.71 -4.97 10.98
C TYR A 78 -7.91 -5.22 10.08
N SER A 79 -8.25 -6.48 9.87
CA SER A 79 -9.48 -6.91 9.19
C SER A 79 -10.56 -7.30 10.19
N ALA A 80 -11.83 -7.16 9.81
CA ALA A 80 -12.95 -7.71 10.57
C ALA A 80 -12.92 -9.24 10.64
N ASN A 81 -12.55 -9.87 9.51
CA ASN A 81 -12.49 -11.32 9.35
C ASN A 81 -11.21 -11.77 8.62
N GLN A 82 -11.08 -13.08 8.35
CA GLN A 82 -9.93 -13.65 7.62
C GLN A 82 -9.78 -13.11 6.19
N LYS A 83 -10.88 -12.64 5.60
CA LYS A 83 -10.90 -12.01 4.28
C LYS A 83 -11.44 -10.61 4.43
N CYS A 84 -10.76 -9.64 3.83
CA CYS A 84 -11.21 -8.26 3.72
C CYS A 84 -11.05 -7.80 2.27
N ILE A 85 -11.68 -6.68 1.93
CA ILE A 85 -11.44 -6.00 0.65
C ILE A 85 -9.97 -5.60 0.62
N TRP A 86 -9.26 -6.03 -0.43
CA TRP A 86 -7.88 -5.67 -0.67
C TRP A 86 -7.62 -5.41 -2.15
N ASN A 87 -7.65 -4.15 -2.53
CA ASN A 87 -7.27 -3.66 -3.85
C ASN A 87 -5.79 -3.29 -3.78
N LYS A 88 -4.92 -4.12 -4.32
CA LYS A 88 -3.46 -3.93 -4.23
C LYS A 88 -3.06 -2.51 -4.65
N PRO A 89 -2.57 -1.66 -3.72
CA PRO A 89 -2.22 -0.30 -4.07
C PRO A 89 -0.87 -0.25 -4.79
N PHE A 90 -0.78 0.58 -5.82
CA PHE A 90 0.47 0.85 -6.53
C PHE A 90 0.63 2.35 -6.82
N GLU A 91 1.88 2.76 -6.99
CA GLU A 91 2.25 4.08 -7.47
C GLU A 91 2.72 3.98 -8.92
N THR A 92 2.24 4.90 -9.75
CA THR A 92 2.75 5.04 -11.12
C THR A 92 4.16 5.57 -11.07
N ARG A 93 5.05 5.00 -11.90
CA ARG A 93 6.41 5.50 -12.04
C ARG A 93 6.43 6.81 -12.83
N ASP A 94 7.25 7.73 -12.42
CA ASP A 94 7.60 8.86 -13.24
C ASP A 94 8.60 8.48 -14.36
N LYS A 95 8.95 9.44 -15.24
CA LYS A 95 9.84 9.18 -16.38
C LYS A 95 11.23 8.74 -15.93
N ASP A 96 11.78 9.35 -14.90
CA ASP A 96 13.14 9.07 -14.41
C ASP A 96 13.20 7.69 -13.75
N GLU A 97 12.15 7.32 -13.00
CA GLU A 97 11.97 5.99 -12.43
C GLU A 97 11.79 4.92 -13.52
N ILE A 98 11.02 5.21 -14.57
CA ILE A 98 10.90 4.31 -15.72
C ILE A 98 12.25 4.10 -16.39
N GLU A 99 13.03 5.15 -16.61
CA GLU A 99 14.35 5.05 -17.22
C GLU A 99 15.35 4.26 -16.36
N LYS A 100 15.27 4.41 -15.06
CA LYS A 100 16.10 3.69 -14.10
C LYS A 100 15.71 2.20 -14.01
N ASP A 101 14.42 1.89 -13.89
CA ASP A 101 13.91 0.53 -13.67
C ASP A 101 13.85 -0.29 -14.97
N PHE A 102 13.68 0.39 -16.12
CA PHE A 102 13.60 -0.20 -17.47
C PHE A 102 14.62 0.46 -18.39
N PRO A 103 15.93 0.17 -18.18
CA PRO A 103 17.03 0.90 -18.80
C PRO A 103 17.18 0.66 -20.29
N ILE A 104 16.60 -0.41 -20.82
CA ILE A 104 16.79 -0.82 -22.23
C ILE A 104 15.65 -0.25 -23.07
N LEU A 105 16.02 0.42 -24.19
CA LEU A 105 15.06 0.89 -25.19
C LEU A 105 15.04 -0.12 -26.33
N ASP A 106 13.87 -0.69 -26.61
CA ASP A 106 13.63 -1.47 -27.80
C ASP A 106 13.52 -0.53 -29.01
N VAL A 107 14.52 -0.53 -29.85
CA VAL A 107 14.63 0.38 -31.00
C VAL A 107 13.58 0.12 -32.10
N VAL A 108 12.97 -1.07 -32.09
CA VAL A 108 11.94 -1.43 -33.07
C VAL A 108 10.57 -0.91 -32.63
N THR A 109 10.25 -1.05 -31.35
CA THR A 109 8.93 -0.72 -30.81
C THR A 109 8.91 0.66 -30.11
N GLY A 110 10.07 1.24 -29.78
CA GLY A 110 10.20 2.44 -28.99
C GLY A 110 9.85 2.24 -27.51
N ARG A 111 9.60 1.02 -27.05
CA ARG A 111 9.20 0.68 -25.69
C ARG A 111 10.42 0.47 -24.80
N ARG A 112 10.32 0.90 -23.54
CA ARG A 112 11.36 0.59 -22.55
C ARG A 112 11.08 -0.74 -21.87
N TYR A 113 12.14 -1.51 -21.62
CA TYR A 113 12.03 -2.80 -20.94
C TYR A 113 13.23 -3.07 -20.04
N LYS A 114 13.07 -4.06 -19.17
CA LYS A 114 14.14 -4.73 -18.42
C LYS A 114 14.10 -6.23 -18.70
N THR A 115 15.18 -6.92 -18.37
CA THR A 115 15.20 -8.38 -18.50
C THR A 115 15.17 -9.06 -17.13
N ALA A 116 14.43 -10.16 -17.01
CA ALA A 116 14.40 -11.02 -15.84
C ALA A 116 14.79 -12.47 -16.22
N PRO A 117 15.51 -13.22 -15.34
CA PRO A 117 15.79 -14.62 -15.59
C PRO A 117 14.49 -15.43 -15.75
N LEU A 118 14.42 -16.33 -16.71
CA LEU A 118 13.31 -17.27 -16.89
C LEU A 118 13.39 -18.49 -15.96
N HIS A 119 14.36 -18.51 -15.05
CA HIS A 119 14.51 -19.54 -14.02
C HIS A 119 14.37 -18.95 -12.62
N ALA A 120 14.00 -19.79 -11.65
CA ALA A 120 13.85 -19.44 -10.25
C ALA A 120 14.55 -20.50 -9.37
N PRO A 121 15.00 -20.15 -8.16
CA PRO A 121 15.62 -21.09 -7.22
C PRO A 121 14.66 -22.22 -6.82
N GLY A 122 15.23 -23.39 -6.58
CA GLY A 122 14.53 -24.59 -6.13
C GLY A 122 14.44 -25.65 -7.22
N ILE A 123 14.44 -26.91 -6.81
CA ILE A 123 14.30 -28.07 -7.71
C ILE A 123 12.81 -28.44 -7.79
N ARG A 124 12.32 -28.69 -9.00
CA ARG A 124 10.97 -29.20 -9.24
C ARG A 124 11.01 -30.47 -10.08
N ASN A 125 10.16 -31.44 -9.75
CA ASN A 125 10.09 -32.73 -10.45
C ASN A 125 9.09 -32.73 -11.64
N GLY A 126 8.43 -31.60 -11.90
CA GLY A 126 7.50 -31.45 -13.01
C GLY A 126 8.16 -30.86 -14.27
N GLU A 127 7.35 -30.55 -15.26
CA GLU A 127 7.77 -29.99 -16.56
C GLU A 127 8.77 -28.81 -16.42
N THR A 128 8.55 -27.93 -15.43
CA THR A 128 9.44 -26.80 -15.18
C THR A 128 10.84 -27.18 -14.69
N GLY A 129 11.04 -28.42 -14.24
CA GLY A 129 12.35 -28.96 -13.84
C GLY A 129 13.10 -29.67 -14.98
N THR A 130 12.47 -29.80 -16.15
CA THR A 130 13.04 -30.54 -17.29
C THR A 130 13.60 -29.62 -18.39
N SER A 131 14.24 -30.19 -19.39
CA SER A 131 14.86 -29.42 -20.47
C SER A 131 13.81 -28.80 -21.41
N TRP A 132 13.92 -27.50 -21.65
CA TRP A 132 13.20 -26.79 -22.68
C TRP A 132 14.14 -26.56 -23.87
N ARG A 133 13.78 -27.05 -25.06
CA ARG A 133 14.57 -26.96 -26.30
C ARG A 133 16.03 -27.40 -26.10
N LYS A 134 16.26 -28.51 -25.41
CA LYS A 134 17.57 -29.08 -25.04
C LYS A 134 18.37 -28.25 -24.02
N LEU A 135 17.82 -27.16 -23.49
CA LEU A 135 18.44 -26.36 -22.44
C LEU A 135 17.87 -26.75 -21.08
N MET A 136 18.72 -27.19 -20.15
CA MET A 136 18.32 -27.43 -18.75
C MET A 136 18.28 -26.12 -17.99
N PRO A 137 17.37 -25.95 -16.98
CA PRO A 137 17.49 -24.85 -16.07
C PRO A 137 18.84 -24.92 -15.34
N PRO A 138 19.45 -23.78 -14.95
CA PRO A 138 20.70 -23.77 -14.19
C PRO A 138 20.61 -24.65 -12.94
N SER A 139 21.73 -25.23 -12.52
CA SER A 139 21.79 -26.13 -11.36
C SER A 139 21.13 -25.51 -10.13
N GLY A 140 20.28 -26.27 -9.45
CA GLY A 140 19.51 -25.81 -8.29
C GLY A 140 18.29 -24.91 -8.62
N ASN A 141 17.93 -24.76 -9.91
CA ASN A 141 16.83 -23.94 -10.36
C ASN A 141 15.81 -24.75 -11.15
N HIS A 142 14.66 -24.13 -11.43
CA HIS A 142 13.63 -24.59 -12.35
C HIS A 142 13.18 -23.45 -13.24
N TRP A 143 12.52 -23.75 -14.39
CA TRP A 143 11.89 -22.74 -15.22
C TRP A 143 10.72 -22.08 -14.49
N ARG A 144 10.55 -20.78 -14.65
CA ARG A 144 9.41 -20.03 -14.05
C ARG A 144 8.08 -20.43 -14.65
N TYR A 145 8.09 -20.81 -15.92
CA TYR A 145 6.91 -21.15 -16.72
C TYR A 145 7.01 -22.55 -17.28
N ILE A 146 5.89 -23.14 -17.62
CA ILE A 146 5.80 -24.39 -18.39
C ILE A 146 6.32 -24.16 -19.82
N HIS A 147 6.73 -25.21 -20.51
CA HIS A 147 7.38 -25.11 -21.82
C HIS A 147 6.48 -24.41 -22.86
N ALA A 148 5.16 -24.67 -22.84
CA ALA A 148 4.22 -24.00 -23.75
C ALA A 148 4.22 -22.46 -23.58
N THR A 149 4.33 -21.96 -22.34
CA THR A 149 4.44 -20.53 -22.06
C THR A 149 5.78 -19.97 -22.52
N LEU A 150 6.88 -20.72 -22.32
CA LEU A 150 8.20 -20.32 -22.82
C LEU A 150 8.20 -20.22 -24.35
N ASP A 151 7.58 -21.17 -25.06
CA ASP A 151 7.45 -21.14 -26.50
C ASP A 151 6.59 -19.97 -27.00
N GLN A 152 5.57 -19.60 -26.24
CA GLN A 152 4.74 -18.44 -26.57
C GLN A 152 5.54 -17.12 -26.40
N LEU A 153 6.24 -16.96 -25.29
CA LEU A 153 7.12 -15.79 -25.05
C LEU A 153 8.19 -15.64 -26.14
N ASP A 154 8.74 -16.75 -26.62
CA ASP A 154 9.74 -16.71 -27.69
C ASP A 154 9.11 -16.29 -29.04
N LYS A 155 7.93 -16.82 -29.40
CA LYS A 155 7.18 -16.40 -30.59
C LYS A 155 6.84 -14.91 -30.58
N GLU A 156 6.55 -14.36 -29.40
CA GLU A 156 6.25 -12.95 -29.18
C GLU A 156 7.52 -12.06 -29.18
N GLY A 157 8.71 -12.65 -29.35
CA GLY A 157 9.99 -11.92 -29.28
C GLY A 157 10.33 -11.40 -27.88
N ARG A 158 9.75 -12.01 -26.85
CA ARG A 158 9.92 -11.60 -25.45
C ARG A 158 11.07 -12.31 -24.74
N ILE A 159 11.79 -13.18 -25.44
CA ILE A 159 12.99 -13.84 -24.90
C ILE A 159 14.25 -13.18 -25.44
N GLU A 160 15.11 -12.78 -24.55
CA GLU A 160 16.46 -12.29 -24.84
C GLU A 160 17.48 -13.25 -24.25
N TRP A 161 18.49 -13.59 -25.04
CA TRP A 161 19.55 -14.51 -24.64
C TRP A 161 20.70 -13.73 -24.02
N SER A 162 21.08 -14.06 -22.76
CA SER A 162 22.25 -13.49 -22.13
C SER A 162 23.54 -13.97 -22.80
N SER A 163 24.64 -13.27 -22.56
CA SER A 163 25.98 -13.66 -23.03
C SER A 163 26.41 -15.05 -22.55
N THR A 164 25.82 -15.54 -21.46
CA THR A 164 26.05 -16.89 -20.90
C THR A 164 25.09 -17.95 -21.47
N GLY A 165 24.26 -17.61 -22.46
CA GLY A 165 23.33 -18.54 -23.11
C GLY A 165 22.05 -18.81 -22.30
N ASN A 166 21.77 -18.08 -21.23
CA ASN A 166 20.54 -18.24 -20.48
C ASN A 166 19.43 -17.33 -21.01
N PRO A 167 18.19 -17.84 -21.17
CA PRO A 167 17.08 -17.05 -21.63
C PRO A 167 16.58 -16.12 -20.52
N ARG A 168 16.22 -14.90 -20.91
CA ARG A 168 15.68 -13.86 -20.05
C ARG A 168 14.39 -13.30 -20.67
N GLU A 169 13.39 -13.03 -19.85
CA GLU A 169 12.13 -12.42 -20.28
C GLU A 169 12.30 -10.91 -20.39
N ARG A 170 11.81 -10.32 -21.49
CA ARG A 170 11.63 -8.87 -21.63
C ARG A 170 10.34 -8.44 -20.93
N ILE A 171 10.47 -7.62 -19.92
CA ILE A 171 9.36 -7.03 -19.17
C ILE A 171 9.27 -5.57 -19.58
N TYR A 172 8.19 -5.17 -20.23
CA TYR A 172 7.99 -3.81 -20.72
C TYR A 172 7.40 -2.91 -19.66
N ALA A 173 7.84 -1.63 -19.67
CA ALA A 173 7.42 -0.64 -18.67
C ALA A 173 5.92 -0.33 -18.73
N ASP A 174 5.35 -0.27 -19.92
CA ASP A 174 3.94 0.03 -20.19
C ASP A 174 2.98 -1.14 -19.87
N GLU A 175 3.52 -2.34 -19.62
CA GLU A 175 2.77 -3.49 -19.11
C GLU A 175 2.78 -3.57 -17.58
N SER A 176 3.52 -2.68 -16.92
CA SER A 176 3.63 -2.64 -15.47
C SER A 176 2.65 -1.65 -14.88
N GLU A 177 1.77 -2.09 -14.00
CA GLU A 177 0.82 -1.23 -13.28
C GLU A 177 1.51 -0.17 -12.39
N GLY A 178 2.79 -0.34 -12.10
CA GLY A 178 3.56 0.54 -11.22
C GLY A 178 4.38 -0.21 -10.18
N VAL A 179 4.69 0.45 -9.09
CA VAL A 179 5.36 -0.14 -7.92
C VAL A 179 4.33 -0.37 -6.83
N TYR A 180 4.20 -1.62 -6.36
CA TYR A 180 3.32 -1.92 -5.23
C TYR A 180 3.77 -1.19 -3.97
N ILE A 181 2.84 -0.50 -3.33
CA ILE A 181 3.09 0.22 -2.08
C ILE A 181 3.31 -0.81 -0.98
N GLN A 182 4.42 -0.66 -0.27
CA GLN A 182 4.79 -1.49 0.88
C GLN A 182 4.38 -0.82 2.19
N ASP A 183 4.89 -1.29 3.31
CA ASP A 183 4.57 -0.82 4.67
C ASP A 183 5.41 0.37 5.16
N ILE A 184 6.37 0.85 4.36
CA ILE A 184 7.16 2.05 4.66
C ILE A 184 6.72 3.17 3.71
N TRP A 185 6.03 4.18 4.27
CA TRP A 185 5.49 5.30 3.50
C TRP A 185 6.35 6.56 3.67
N LEU A 186 7.21 6.79 2.71
CA LEU A 186 8.06 7.98 2.63
C LEU A 186 7.34 9.11 1.86
N SER A 187 7.76 10.34 2.11
CA SER A 187 7.29 11.55 1.40
C SER A 187 5.78 11.83 1.45
N VAL A 188 5.08 11.25 2.42
CA VAL A 188 3.63 11.45 2.64
C VAL A 188 3.35 12.35 3.85
N LYS A 189 4.06 13.47 3.92
CA LYS A 189 4.04 14.44 5.03
C LYS A 189 2.68 15.11 5.18
N ASP A 190 2.35 15.46 6.42
CA ASP A 190 1.14 16.24 6.68
C ASP A 190 1.27 17.65 6.12
N PRO A 191 0.18 18.22 5.57
CA PRO A 191 0.18 19.57 5.05
C PRO A 191 0.40 20.58 6.18
N LYS A 192 0.97 21.72 5.84
CA LYS A 192 0.96 22.91 6.72
C LYS A 192 -0.42 23.57 6.60
N ASP A 193 -1.41 22.97 7.23
CA ASP A 193 -2.80 23.45 7.23
C ASP A 193 -3.09 24.30 8.47
N SER A 194 -4.19 25.05 8.41
CA SER A 194 -4.75 25.79 9.56
C SER A 194 -5.21 24.87 10.70
N TYR A 195 -5.48 23.59 10.42
CA TYR A 195 -5.82 22.58 11.42
C TYR A 195 -4.57 21.83 11.88
N PRO A 196 -4.20 21.89 13.17
CA PRO A 196 -2.89 21.42 13.68
C PRO A 196 -2.60 19.93 13.44
N THR A 197 -3.62 19.10 13.28
CA THR A 197 -3.51 17.65 13.08
C THR A 197 -4.04 17.18 11.73
N ALA A 198 -4.16 18.09 10.75
CA ALA A 198 -4.61 17.72 9.40
C ALA A 198 -3.69 16.66 8.81
N LYS A 199 -4.30 15.58 8.32
CA LYS A 199 -3.58 14.47 7.67
C LYS A 199 -3.42 14.72 6.17
N SER A 200 -2.38 14.15 5.59
CA SER A 200 -2.18 14.16 4.15
C SER A 200 -3.31 13.42 3.43
N GLU A 201 -3.90 14.01 2.40
CA GLU A 201 -4.91 13.34 1.57
C GLU A 201 -4.35 12.08 0.89
N VAL A 202 -3.06 12.07 0.52
CA VAL A 202 -2.38 10.91 -0.08
C VAL A 202 -2.43 9.68 0.84
N VAL A 203 -2.27 9.87 2.16
CA VAL A 203 -2.37 8.77 3.15
C VAL A 203 -3.76 8.16 3.13
N LEU A 204 -4.80 9.01 3.19
CA LEU A 204 -6.19 8.55 3.21
C LEU A 204 -6.60 7.94 1.86
N GLU A 205 -6.12 8.50 0.76
CA GLU A 205 -6.37 7.96 -0.58
C GLU A 205 -5.81 6.53 -0.72
N ARG A 206 -4.58 6.29 -0.28
CA ARG A 206 -3.97 4.94 -0.26
C ARG A 206 -4.81 3.97 0.54
N ILE A 207 -5.21 4.34 1.76
CA ILE A 207 -6.02 3.50 2.66
C ILE A 207 -7.38 3.20 2.05
N ILE A 208 -8.10 4.22 1.62
CA ILE A 208 -9.48 4.09 1.12
C ILE A 208 -9.51 3.27 -0.18
N LYS A 209 -8.60 3.54 -1.11
CA LYS A 209 -8.50 2.76 -2.36
C LYS A 209 -8.14 1.29 -2.09
N ALA A 210 -7.23 1.03 -1.16
CA ALA A 210 -6.80 -0.32 -0.85
C ALA A 210 -7.90 -1.18 -0.20
N SER A 211 -8.77 -0.58 0.63
CA SER A 211 -9.67 -1.35 1.51
C SER A 211 -11.16 -1.04 1.31
N SER A 212 -11.51 -0.40 0.20
CA SER A 212 -12.91 -0.16 -0.17
C SER A 212 -13.09 -0.06 -1.69
N ASN A 213 -14.32 -0.26 -2.15
CA ASN A 213 -14.76 -0.02 -3.52
C ASN A 213 -15.64 1.22 -3.61
N GLU A 214 -15.90 1.72 -4.81
CA GLU A 214 -16.84 2.82 -5.04
C GLU A 214 -18.23 2.44 -4.50
N GLY A 215 -18.87 3.38 -3.81
CA GLY A 215 -20.17 3.16 -3.15
C GLY A 215 -20.10 2.56 -1.74
N ASP A 216 -18.96 2.02 -1.31
CA ASP A 216 -18.78 1.51 0.06
C ASP A 216 -18.80 2.64 1.10
N LEU A 217 -19.06 2.27 2.36
CA LEU A 217 -19.12 3.19 3.49
C LEU A 217 -17.76 3.28 4.20
N VAL A 218 -17.21 4.48 4.30
CA VAL A 218 -16.02 4.84 5.08
C VAL A 218 -16.44 5.61 6.31
N ALA A 219 -16.00 5.22 7.50
CA ALA A 219 -16.31 5.90 8.74
C ALA A 219 -15.05 6.42 9.44
N ASP A 220 -15.08 7.66 9.93
CA ASP A 220 -14.03 8.27 10.76
C ASP A 220 -14.67 8.92 11.99
N PHE A 221 -14.46 8.30 13.14
CA PHE A 221 -15.05 8.72 14.42
C PHE A 221 -14.20 9.75 15.17
N PHE A 222 -13.05 10.15 14.61
CA PHE A 222 -12.14 11.19 15.10
C PHE A 222 -11.71 12.10 13.94
N CYS A 223 -12.68 12.60 13.19
CA CYS A 223 -12.48 13.17 11.85
C CYS A 223 -11.62 14.44 11.82
N GLY A 224 -11.47 15.16 12.92
CA GLY A 224 -10.65 16.36 13.00
C GLY A 224 -10.98 17.37 11.89
N SER A 225 -10.07 17.56 10.95
CA SER A 225 -10.26 18.45 9.79
C SER A 225 -11.07 17.85 8.64
N GLY A 226 -11.55 16.58 8.78
CA GLY A 226 -12.40 15.90 7.79
C GLY A 226 -11.68 15.42 6.53
N THR A 227 -10.38 15.17 6.60
CA THR A 227 -9.60 14.70 5.46
C THR A 227 -10.14 13.36 4.93
N THR A 228 -10.46 12.44 5.83
CA THR A 228 -11.01 11.12 5.48
C THR A 228 -12.32 11.26 4.69
N ALA A 229 -13.26 12.06 5.19
CA ALA A 229 -14.55 12.28 4.52
C ALA A 229 -14.38 12.97 3.16
N ALA A 230 -13.49 13.97 3.07
CA ALA A 230 -13.22 14.67 1.82
C ALA A 230 -12.62 13.75 0.75
N VAL A 231 -11.69 12.87 1.14
CA VAL A 231 -11.10 11.90 0.21
C VAL A 231 -12.11 10.82 -0.17
N ALA A 232 -12.92 10.33 0.77
CA ALA A 232 -13.98 9.37 0.49
C ALA A 232 -14.99 9.93 -0.53
N GLU A 233 -15.42 11.19 -0.37
CA GLU A 233 -16.30 11.89 -1.31
C GLU A 233 -15.68 11.96 -2.71
N LYS A 234 -14.41 12.42 -2.82
CA LYS A 234 -13.67 12.50 -4.09
C LYS A 234 -13.54 11.16 -4.81
N LEU A 235 -13.51 10.08 -4.05
CA LEU A 235 -13.36 8.72 -4.56
C LEU A 235 -14.70 7.98 -4.77
N GLY A 236 -15.84 8.65 -4.62
CA GLY A 236 -17.16 8.04 -4.81
C GLY A 236 -17.59 7.08 -3.69
N ARG A 237 -17.00 7.20 -2.50
CA ARG A 237 -17.39 6.42 -1.32
C ARG A 237 -18.43 7.19 -0.51
N LYS A 238 -19.35 6.48 0.12
CA LYS A 238 -20.18 7.06 1.19
C LYS A 238 -19.33 7.26 2.43
N TRP A 239 -19.66 8.23 3.27
CA TRP A 239 -18.88 8.49 4.47
C TRP A 239 -19.74 8.89 5.68
N ILE A 240 -19.22 8.56 6.86
CA ILE A 240 -19.68 9.05 8.16
C ILE A 240 -18.46 9.65 8.86
N ALA A 241 -18.60 10.89 9.34
CA ALA A 241 -17.57 11.58 10.07
C ALA A 241 -18.12 12.17 11.36
N THR A 242 -17.47 11.88 12.49
CA THR A 242 -17.82 12.42 13.80
C THR A 242 -16.61 12.98 14.52
N ASP A 243 -16.84 13.94 15.40
CA ASP A 243 -15.82 14.49 16.30
C ASP A 243 -16.51 15.16 17.51
N LEU A 244 -15.85 15.18 18.65
CA LEU A 244 -16.36 15.90 19.83
C LEU A 244 -16.15 17.42 19.76
N GLY A 245 -15.17 17.86 18.97
CA GLY A 245 -14.78 19.25 18.84
C GLY A 245 -15.66 20.03 17.88
N LYS A 246 -16.35 21.06 18.34
CA LYS A 246 -17.13 21.96 17.46
C LYS A 246 -16.29 22.57 16.35
N PHE A 247 -15.04 22.89 16.61
CA PHE A 247 -14.10 23.41 15.63
C PHE A 247 -13.77 22.37 14.55
N ALA A 248 -13.58 21.11 14.93
CA ALA A 248 -13.37 20.00 14.01
C ALA A 248 -14.57 19.87 13.05
N ILE A 249 -15.77 19.78 13.57
CA ILE A 249 -16.99 19.65 12.77
C ILE A 249 -17.20 20.86 11.85
N HIS A 250 -16.93 22.08 12.32
CA HIS A 250 -17.03 23.27 11.48
C HIS A 250 -16.03 23.24 10.32
N THR A 251 -14.78 22.87 10.59
CA THR A 251 -13.72 22.72 9.59
C THR A 251 -14.06 21.64 8.58
N THR A 252 -14.51 20.48 9.04
CA THR A 252 -14.96 19.36 8.18
C THR A 252 -16.08 19.79 7.24
N ARG A 253 -17.12 20.45 7.75
CA ARG A 253 -18.23 20.97 6.90
C ARG A 253 -17.72 21.92 5.83
N LYS A 254 -16.86 22.87 6.20
CA LYS A 254 -16.29 23.84 5.23
C LYS A 254 -15.48 23.13 4.14
N ARG A 255 -14.67 22.14 4.51
CA ARG A 255 -13.89 21.32 3.55
C ARG A 255 -14.79 20.58 2.57
N LEU A 256 -15.84 19.89 3.07
CA LEU A 256 -16.77 19.11 2.25
C LEU A 256 -17.57 19.96 1.28
N ILE A 257 -18.04 21.17 1.70
CA ILE A 257 -18.66 22.13 0.79
C ILE A 257 -17.70 22.52 -0.34
N GLY A 258 -16.41 22.67 -0.05
CA GLY A 258 -15.40 22.94 -1.07
C GLY A 258 -15.23 21.78 -2.06
N VAL A 259 -15.25 20.54 -1.61
CA VAL A 259 -15.16 19.35 -2.49
C VAL A 259 -16.37 19.21 -3.41
N GLN A 260 -17.57 19.49 -2.92
CA GLN A 260 -18.79 19.36 -3.73
C GLN A 260 -19.00 20.48 -4.76
N ARG A 261 -18.27 21.58 -4.66
CA ARG A 261 -18.36 22.73 -5.58
C ARG A 261 -17.26 22.79 -6.65
N GLY A 262 -16.22 21.96 -6.52
CA GLY A 262 -15.12 21.81 -7.48
C GLY A 262 -15.33 20.67 -8.42
#